data_41a6647a1d7d927180487513bcf23aad
#
_entry.id   41a6647a1d7d927180487513bcf23aad
#
_cell.length_a   1.000
_cell.length_b   1.000
_cell.length_c   1.000
_cell.angle_alpha   90.00
_cell.angle_beta   90.00
_cell.angle_gamma   90.00
#
_symmetry.space_group_name_H-M   'P 1'
#
loop_
_entity.id
_entity.type
_entity.pdbx_description
1 polymer ?
#
loop_
_entity_poly.entity_id
_entity_poly.type
_entity_poly.pdbx_seq_one_letter_code
_entity_poly.pdbx_strand_id
1 'polypeptide(L)'
;MNNQQNDDMDRQTLNVAFATQKGGSGKTAITVLVAGYLHYRLGCPLAVIDCDFPQYSLYEMRERDSRAVLENEYLKRAAYEQMRQPGRAAYPVRKCRVEQAPDTARELAAEGCYDLLFFDLPGTVNSAGILRTIAQMDYIFAPVSADKAVLESTLSFLDVLQRMMLGKETSRLKGLYLFWNQVDKRETSGLYEK
;
A
#
# COMPACT_ATOMS: atom_id res chain seq x y z
N MET A 1 0.09 -5.67 -39.47
CA MET A 1 -0.84 -5.02 -38.55
C MET A 1 -1.65 -6.10 -37.87
N ASN A 2 -1.29 -6.62 -36.69
CA ASN A 2 -2.11 -7.49 -35.82
C ASN A 2 -1.25 -8.22 -34.80
N ASN A 3 -0.42 -7.52 -34.01
CA ASN A 3 0.28 -8.16 -32.88
C ASN A 3 0.21 -7.35 -31.58
N GLN A 4 -0.59 -6.27 -31.51
CA GLN A 4 -0.72 -5.46 -30.28
C GLN A 4 -2.02 -5.72 -29.49
N GLN A 5 -2.93 -6.55 -30.00
CA GLN A 5 -4.22 -6.81 -29.34
C GLN A 5 -4.25 -8.04 -28.41
N ASN A 6 -3.19 -8.86 -28.35
CA ASN A 6 -3.18 -10.08 -27.53
C ASN A 6 -2.43 -9.93 -26.18
N ASP A 7 -1.79 -8.80 -25.90
CA ASP A 7 -1.04 -8.60 -24.64
C ASP A 7 -1.90 -8.01 -23.51
N ASP A 8 -3.12 -7.55 -23.79
CA ASP A 8 -3.99 -6.89 -22.80
C ASP A 8 -4.92 -7.86 -22.03
N MET A 9 -4.94 -9.14 -22.37
CA MET A 9 -5.95 -10.07 -21.81
C MET A 9 -5.56 -10.82 -20.53
N ASP A 10 -4.36 -10.59 -19.95
CA ASP A 10 -3.94 -11.30 -18.72
C ASP A 10 -3.17 -10.43 -17.70
N ARG A 11 -3.39 -9.12 -17.69
CA ARG A 11 -2.83 -8.25 -16.67
C ARG A 11 -3.58 -8.43 -15.35
N GLN A 12 -3.10 -9.35 -14.53
CA GLN A 12 -3.62 -9.54 -13.19
C GLN A 12 -3.20 -8.36 -12.30
N THR A 13 -4.16 -7.57 -11.81
CA THR A 13 -3.93 -6.52 -10.81
C THR A 13 -3.29 -7.11 -9.55
N LEU A 14 -2.17 -6.55 -9.12
CA LEU A 14 -1.47 -6.96 -7.91
C LEU A 14 -2.00 -6.23 -6.68
N ASN A 15 -2.24 -6.96 -5.61
CA ASN A 15 -2.62 -6.43 -4.30
C ASN A 15 -1.40 -6.37 -3.39
N VAL A 16 -1.03 -5.19 -2.91
CA VAL A 16 0.16 -4.96 -2.08
C VAL A 16 -0.21 -4.20 -0.81
N ALA A 17 0.32 -4.63 0.33
CA ALA A 17 0.13 -3.93 1.60
C ALA A 17 1.44 -3.69 2.34
N PHE A 18 1.50 -2.57 3.07
CA PHE A 18 2.45 -2.39 4.16
C PHE A 18 1.76 -2.79 5.47
N ALA A 19 2.26 -3.83 6.15
CA ALA A 19 1.61 -4.38 7.34
C ALA A 19 2.60 -4.66 8.47
N THR A 20 2.21 -4.29 9.70
CA THR A 20 2.92 -4.60 10.96
C THR A 20 1.91 -4.73 12.07
N GLN A 21 2.27 -5.40 13.17
CA GLN A 21 1.39 -5.52 14.34
C GLN A 21 1.28 -4.25 15.18
N LYS A 22 2.23 -3.33 15.06
CA LYS A 22 2.24 -2.09 15.84
C LYS A 22 1.95 -0.85 15.01
N GLY A 23 1.25 0.11 15.62
CA GLY A 23 1.09 1.45 15.08
C GLY A 23 2.42 2.22 15.08
N GLY A 24 2.48 3.33 14.34
CA GLY A 24 3.65 4.22 14.33
C GLY A 24 4.85 3.76 13.48
N SER A 25 4.78 2.60 12.82
CA SER A 25 5.86 2.10 11.96
C SER A 25 6.00 2.79 10.61
N GLY A 26 5.13 3.78 10.32
CA GLY A 26 5.17 4.57 9.08
C GLY A 26 4.48 3.94 7.88
N LYS A 27 3.61 2.93 8.05
CA LYS A 27 2.88 2.26 6.94
C LYS A 27 2.22 3.24 5.98
N THR A 28 1.32 4.09 6.48
CA THR A 28 0.61 5.10 5.68
C THR A 28 1.56 6.04 4.94
N ALA A 29 2.62 6.53 5.62
CA ALA A 29 3.60 7.40 5.01
C ALA A 29 4.35 6.71 3.87
N ILE A 30 4.76 5.46 4.06
CA ILE A 30 5.44 4.66 3.03
C ILE A 30 4.48 4.38 1.87
N THR A 31 3.22 4.01 2.16
CA THR A 31 2.20 3.81 1.12
C THR A 31 2.07 5.04 0.23
N VAL A 32 1.94 6.24 0.81
CA VAL A 32 1.86 7.50 0.05
C VAL A 32 3.10 7.74 -0.79
N LEU A 33 4.30 7.58 -0.20
CA LEU A 33 5.57 7.84 -0.89
C LEU A 33 5.79 6.87 -2.05
N VAL A 34 5.56 5.57 -1.82
CA VAL A 34 5.78 4.53 -2.84
C VAL A 34 4.72 4.64 -3.94
N ALA A 35 3.44 4.78 -3.58
CA ALA A 35 2.37 4.98 -4.56
C ALA A 35 2.61 6.25 -5.41
N GLY A 36 2.98 7.36 -4.77
CA GLY A 36 3.33 8.59 -5.46
C GLY A 36 4.51 8.42 -6.42
N TYR A 37 5.57 7.76 -6.00
CA TYR A 37 6.73 7.50 -6.85
C TYR A 37 6.37 6.60 -8.05
N LEU A 38 5.72 5.47 -7.80
CA LEU A 38 5.33 4.54 -8.87
C LEU A 38 4.38 5.20 -9.87
N HIS A 39 3.39 5.95 -9.38
CA HIS A 39 2.41 6.58 -10.24
C HIS A 39 2.99 7.77 -11.03
N TYR A 40 3.53 8.78 -10.30
CA TYR A 40 3.92 10.03 -10.93
C TYR A 40 5.30 10.00 -11.61
N ARG A 41 6.20 9.10 -11.18
CA ARG A 41 7.55 9.02 -11.77
C ARG A 41 7.69 7.87 -12.76
N LEU A 42 7.09 6.71 -12.45
CA LEU A 42 7.22 5.53 -13.30
C LEU A 42 5.99 5.28 -14.18
N GLY A 43 4.90 6.04 -13.98
CA GLY A 43 3.69 5.92 -14.81
C GLY A 43 2.87 4.65 -14.53
N CYS A 44 3.06 4.00 -13.37
CA CYS A 44 2.30 2.82 -13.00
C CYS A 44 0.83 3.18 -12.72
N PRO A 45 -0.13 2.60 -13.42
CA PRO A 45 -1.54 2.76 -13.10
C PRO A 45 -1.86 2.06 -11.78
N LEU A 46 -2.26 2.81 -10.76
CA LEU A 46 -2.54 2.25 -9.44
C LEU A 46 -3.69 2.96 -8.74
N ALA A 47 -4.26 2.28 -7.74
CA ALA A 47 -5.19 2.87 -6.78
C ALA A 47 -4.77 2.51 -5.35
N VAL A 48 -5.27 3.26 -4.37
CA VAL A 48 -5.04 3.02 -2.94
C VAL A 48 -6.37 2.79 -2.24
N ILE A 49 -6.42 1.78 -1.38
CA ILE A 49 -7.55 1.44 -0.52
C ILE A 49 -7.15 1.72 0.92
N ASP A 50 -7.72 2.76 1.52
CA ASP A 50 -7.51 3.13 2.92
C ASP A 50 -8.49 2.37 3.80
N CYS A 51 -7.98 1.43 4.59
CA CYS A 51 -8.74 0.56 5.48
C CYS A 51 -8.58 0.93 6.97
N ASP A 52 -7.83 1.99 7.29
CA ASP A 52 -7.52 2.35 8.68
C ASP A 52 -8.69 3.11 9.35
N PHE A 53 -9.82 2.41 9.48
CA PHE A 53 -10.99 2.94 10.21
C PHE A 53 -10.69 3.09 11.72
N PRO A 54 -11.13 4.17 12.36
CA PRO A 54 -11.92 5.30 11.84
C PRO A 54 -11.08 6.46 11.31
N GLN A 55 -9.75 6.39 11.34
CA GLN A 55 -8.85 7.49 11.04
C GLN A 55 -8.85 7.86 9.56
N TYR A 56 -8.83 6.86 8.66
CA TYR A 56 -8.72 7.07 7.21
C TYR A 56 -7.67 8.13 6.84
N SER A 57 -6.49 8.01 7.44
CA SER A 57 -5.45 9.05 7.42
C SER A 57 -4.99 9.41 6.00
N LEU A 58 -4.92 8.43 5.12
CA LEU A 58 -4.49 8.62 3.74
C LEU A 58 -5.57 9.31 2.92
N TYR A 59 -6.83 8.91 3.09
CA TYR A 59 -7.97 9.55 2.44
C TYR A 59 -8.12 11.01 2.88
N GLU A 60 -8.07 11.28 4.18
CA GLU A 60 -8.16 12.64 4.73
C GLU A 60 -6.98 13.53 4.27
N MET A 61 -5.78 12.96 4.16
CA MET A 61 -4.62 13.65 3.58
C MET A 61 -4.89 14.05 2.13
N ARG A 62 -5.42 13.16 1.32
CA ARG A 62 -5.77 13.42 -0.08
C ARG A 62 -6.82 14.52 -0.22
N GLU A 63 -7.87 14.50 0.60
CA GLU A 63 -8.91 15.52 0.61
C GLU A 63 -8.38 16.89 1.01
N ARG A 64 -7.52 16.93 2.04
CA ARG A 64 -6.86 18.16 2.48
C ARG A 64 -5.97 18.74 1.39
N ASP A 65 -5.14 17.91 0.76
CA ASP A 65 -4.20 18.35 -0.27
C ASP A 65 -4.95 18.81 -1.53
N SER A 66 -6.05 18.15 -1.89
CA SER A 66 -6.92 18.56 -2.99
C SER A 66 -7.53 19.94 -2.75
N ARG A 67 -8.01 20.21 -1.52
CA ARG A 67 -8.51 21.54 -1.14
C ARG A 67 -7.41 22.59 -1.20
N ALA A 68 -6.24 22.30 -0.65
CA ALA A 68 -5.10 23.21 -0.69
C ALA A 68 -4.69 23.57 -2.12
N VAL A 69 -4.71 22.61 -3.04
CA VAL A 69 -4.47 22.85 -4.48
C VAL A 69 -5.52 23.79 -5.06
N LEU A 70 -6.80 23.62 -4.73
CA LEU A 70 -7.89 24.47 -5.24
C LEU A 70 -7.81 25.92 -4.72
N GLU A 71 -7.26 26.13 -3.52
CA GLU A 71 -7.20 27.43 -2.86
C GLU A 71 -5.88 28.22 -3.13
N ASN A 72 -4.86 27.57 -3.71
CA ASN A 72 -3.54 28.16 -3.88
C ASN A 72 -3.07 28.07 -5.34
N GLU A 73 -2.89 29.23 -5.98
CA GLU A 73 -2.48 29.33 -7.41
C GLU A 73 -1.09 28.73 -7.68
N TYR A 74 -0.16 28.78 -6.73
CA TYR A 74 1.14 28.13 -6.86
C TYR A 74 0.98 26.61 -6.89
N LEU A 75 0.19 26.06 -5.96
CA LEU A 75 -0.08 24.61 -5.89
C LEU A 75 -0.88 24.13 -7.10
N LYS A 76 -1.85 24.93 -7.60
CA LYS A 76 -2.55 24.63 -8.86
C LYS A 76 -1.58 24.48 -10.03
N ARG A 77 -0.65 25.44 -10.16
CA ARG A 77 0.36 25.38 -11.23
C ARG A 77 1.27 24.16 -11.07
N ALA A 78 1.74 23.88 -9.86
CA ALA A 78 2.59 22.72 -9.59
C ALA A 78 1.86 21.39 -9.90
N ALA A 79 0.59 21.27 -9.48
CA ALA A 79 -0.26 20.10 -9.78
C ALA A 79 -0.51 19.97 -11.29
N TYR A 80 -0.79 21.08 -12.00
CA TYR A 80 -0.96 21.10 -13.44
C TYR A 80 0.28 20.60 -14.17
N GLU A 81 1.47 21.10 -13.81
CA GLU A 81 2.73 20.64 -14.41
C GLU A 81 3.00 19.16 -14.14
N GLN A 82 2.68 18.68 -12.94
CA GLN A 82 2.78 17.24 -12.60
C GLN A 82 1.85 16.37 -13.44
N MET A 83 0.60 16.85 -13.68
CA MET A 83 -0.43 16.11 -14.41
C MET A 83 -0.37 16.33 -15.92
N ARG A 84 0.50 17.19 -16.41
CA ARG A 84 0.59 17.59 -17.84
C ARG A 84 0.97 16.45 -18.77
N GLN A 85 1.57 15.39 -18.25
CA GLN A 85 1.84 14.20 -19.04
C GLN A 85 0.55 13.37 -19.19
N PRO A 86 0.23 12.87 -20.39
CA PRO A 86 -0.96 12.05 -20.61
C PRO A 86 -1.07 10.88 -19.63
N GLY A 87 -2.26 10.66 -19.07
CA GLY A 87 -2.53 9.57 -18.15
C GLY A 87 -2.11 9.78 -16.69
N ARG A 88 -1.64 10.98 -16.30
CA ARG A 88 -1.20 11.27 -14.93
C ARG A 88 -2.16 12.11 -14.09
N ALA A 89 -3.46 11.85 -14.21
CA ALA A 89 -4.40 12.28 -13.18
C ALA A 89 -3.98 11.72 -11.80
N ALA A 90 -4.40 12.36 -10.72
CA ALA A 90 -4.12 11.82 -9.39
C ALA A 90 -4.69 10.40 -9.25
N TYR A 91 -3.88 9.45 -8.77
CA TYR A 91 -4.38 8.10 -8.51
C TYR A 91 -5.53 8.13 -7.48
N PRO A 92 -6.59 7.31 -7.67
CA PRO A 92 -7.72 7.30 -6.76
C PRO A 92 -7.36 6.73 -5.38
N VAL A 93 -7.99 7.28 -4.36
CA VAL A 93 -7.96 6.75 -3.00
C VAL A 93 -9.40 6.41 -2.61
N ARG A 94 -9.65 5.14 -2.30
CA ARG A 94 -10.95 4.64 -1.82
C ARG A 94 -10.83 4.33 -0.33
N LYS A 95 -11.80 4.75 0.48
CA LYS A 95 -11.88 4.36 1.89
C LYS A 95 -12.94 3.30 2.09
N CYS A 96 -12.63 2.29 2.89
CA CYS A 96 -13.59 1.26 3.28
C CYS A 96 -13.19 0.63 4.63
N ARG A 97 -14.10 -0.10 5.25
CA ARG A 97 -13.72 -0.96 6.37
C ARG A 97 -12.89 -2.13 5.87
N VAL A 98 -11.98 -2.64 6.68
CA VAL A 98 -11.07 -3.72 6.29
C VAL A 98 -11.81 -4.98 5.82
N GLU A 99 -13.00 -5.24 6.37
CA GLU A 99 -13.84 -6.37 5.96
C GLU A 99 -14.38 -6.23 4.53
N GLN A 100 -14.52 -4.99 4.04
CA GLN A 100 -15.01 -4.65 2.70
C GLN A 100 -13.88 -4.53 1.67
N ALA A 101 -12.64 -4.48 2.11
CA ALA A 101 -11.49 -4.26 1.25
C ALA A 101 -11.35 -5.28 0.10
N PRO A 102 -11.63 -6.59 0.29
CA PRO A 102 -11.61 -7.55 -0.80
C PRO A 102 -12.64 -7.25 -1.89
N ASP A 103 -13.82 -6.75 -1.53
CA ASP A 103 -14.87 -6.40 -2.48
C ASP A 103 -14.50 -5.13 -3.26
N THR A 104 -14.04 -4.08 -2.53
CA THR A 104 -13.53 -2.85 -3.13
C THR A 104 -12.38 -3.13 -4.11
N ALA A 105 -11.48 -4.05 -3.76
CA ALA A 105 -10.39 -4.44 -4.65
C ALA A 105 -10.88 -5.13 -5.92
N ARG A 106 -11.90 -5.99 -5.82
CA ARG A 106 -12.50 -6.64 -6.99
C ARG A 106 -13.20 -5.63 -7.91
N GLU A 107 -13.90 -4.65 -7.34
CA GLU A 107 -14.51 -3.55 -8.10
C GLU A 107 -13.46 -2.77 -8.87
N LEU A 108 -12.38 -2.32 -8.22
CA LEU A 108 -11.29 -1.59 -8.85
C LEU A 108 -10.56 -2.44 -9.92
N ALA A 109 -10.30 -3.72 -9.63
CA ALA A 109 -9.67 -4.61 -10.60
C ALA A 109 -10.57 -4.83 -11.84
N ALA A 110 -11.89 -4.86 -11.66
CA ALA A 110 -12.85 -4.99 -12.75
C ALA A 110 -12.91 -3.74 -13.66
N GLU A 111 -12.45 -2.57 -13.21
CA GLU A 111 -12.25 -1.40 -14.05
C GLU A 111 -11.18 -1.63 -15.14
N GLY A 112 -10.28 -2.62 -14.94
CA GLY A 112 -9.27 -3.06 -15.91
C GLY A 112 -8.15 -2.06 -16.20
N CYS A 113 -8.05 -0.99 -15.39
CA CYS A 113 -7.11 0.11 -15.62
C CYS A 113 -5.99 0.20 -14.59
N TYR A 114 -5.92 -0.71 -13.60
CA TYR A 114 -4.91 -0.69 -12.54
C TYR A 114 -4.01 -1.93 -12.59
N ASP A 115 -2.71 -1.70 -12.62
CA ASP A 115 -1.69 -2.76 -12.46
C ASP A 115 -1.49 -3.12 -10.99
N LEU A 116 -1.77 -2.16 -10.07
CA LEU A 116 -1.44 -2.26 -8.66
C LEU A 116 -2.51 -1.62 -7.76
N LEU A 117 -2.91 -2.34 -6.73
CA LEU A 117 -3.72 -1.82 -5.63
C LEU A 117 -2.90 -1.84 -4.35
N PHE A 118 -2.70 -0.68 -3.73
CA PHE A 118 -2.13 -0.58 -2.39
C PHE A 118 -3.22 -0.60 -1.33
N PHE A 119 -2.93 -1.30 -0.22
CA PHE A 119 -3.82 -1.35 0.95
C PHE A 119 -3.12 -0.72 2.15
N ASP A 120 -3.69 0.34 2.70
CA ASP A 120 -3.28 0.89 3.99
C ASP A 120 -4.11 0.23 5.09
N LEU A 121 -3.51 -0.76 5.75
CA LEU A 121 -4.16 -1.60 6.74
C LEU A 121 -4.02 -1.00 8.16
N PRO A 122 -5.02 -1.20 9.03
CA PRO A 122 -4.94 -0.75 10.43
C PRO A 122 -3.74 -1.38 11.15
N GLY A 123 -3.26 -0.67 12.18
CA GLY A 123 -2.06 -1.08 12.93
C GLY A 123 -2.23 -2.31 13.82
N THR A 124 -3.45 -2.80 14.03
CA THR A 124 -3.74 -3.97 14.86
C THR A 124 -4.28 -5.10 14.01
N VAL A 125 -3.59 -6.23 13.95
CA VAL A 125 -3.87 -7.34 13.02
C VAL A 125 -4.73 -8.46 13.65
N ASN A 126 -5.43 -8.18 14.74
CA ASN A 126 -6.06 -9.23 15.57
C ASN A 126 -7.52 -9.55 15.22
N SER A 127 -8.06 -9.10 14.09
CA SER A 127 -9.43 -9.45 13.67
C SER A 127 -9.46 -10.44 12.51
N ALA A 128 -10.47 -11.29 12.49
CA ALA A 128 -10.70 -12.22 11.38
C ALA A 128 -10.87 -11.50 10.03
N GLY A 129 -11.43 -10.29 10.04
CA GLY A 129 -11.56 -9.45 8.84
C GLY A 129 -10.21 -9.05 8.25
N ILE A 130 -9.27 -8.64 9.09
CA ILE A 130 -7.91 -8.29 8.66
C ILE A 130 -7.19 -9.49 8.06
N LEU A 131 -7.26 -10.67 8.70
CA LEU A 131 -6.62 -11.89 8.18
C LEU A 131 -7.19 -12.29 6.82
N ARG A 132 -8.51 -12.14 6.62
CA ARG A 132 -9.17 -12.40 5.34
C ARG A 132 -8.67 -11.44 4.26
N THR A 133 -8.51 -10.17 4.59
CA THR A 133 -7.97 -9.16 3.67
C THR A 133 -6.49 -9.43 3.36
N ILE A 134 -5.68 -9.76 4.36
CA ILE A 134 -4.27 -10.16 4.18
C ILE A 134 -4.13 -11.36 3.25
N ALA A 135 -5.02 -12.35 3.33
CA ALA A 135 -5.02 -13.52 2.44
C ALA A 135 -5.27 -13.15 0.95
N GLN A 136 -5.79 -11.95 0.66
CA GLN A 136 -5.97 -11.44 -0.70
C GLN A 136 -4.80 -10.61 -1.20
N MET A 137 -3.77 -10.39 -0.39
CA MET A 137 -2.55 -9.69 -0.82
C MET A 137 -1.64 -10.63 -1.62
N ASP A 138 -1.05 -10.11 -2.69
CA ASP A 138 0.02 -10.81 -3.42
C ASP A 138 1.37 -10.62 -2.70
N TYR A 139 1.61 -9.40 -2.18
CA TYR A 139 2.84 -9.07 -1.48
C TYR A 139 2.58 -8.24 -0.23
N ILE A 140 3.32 -8.53 0.83
CA ILE A 140 3.31 -7.77 2.08
C ILE A 140 4.73 -7.29 2.37
N PHE A 141 4.86 -6.00 2.63
CA PHE A 141 6.09 -5.35 3.06
C PHE A 141 5.94 -4.89 4.50
N ALA A 142 6.82 -5.37 5.39
CA ALA A 142 6.79 -5.06 6.81
C ALA A 142 7.91 -4.10 7.19
N PRO A 143 7.61 -2.81 7.41
CA PRO A 143 8.59 -1.86 7.93
C PRO A 143 8.90 -2.13 9.40
N VAL A 144 10.18 -2.12 9.76
CA VAL A 144 10.67 -2.22 11.12
C VAL A 144 11.60 -1.07 11.47
N SER A 145 11.59 -0.65 12.73
CA SER A 145 12.53 0.32 13.28
C SER A 145 13.53 -0.38 14.21
N ALA A 146 14.59 0.33 14.64
CA ALA A 146 15.57 -0.15 15.59
C ALA A 146 15.02 -0.20 17.05
N ASP A 147 13.77 -0.63 17.19
CA ASP A 147 13.13 -0.95 18.46
C ASP A 147 12.96 -2.47 18.54
N LYS A 148 13.61 -3.08 19.55
CA LYS A 148 13.60 -4.53 19.74
C LYS A 148 12.19 -5.11 19.84
N ALA A 149 11.27 -4.42 20.53
CA ALA A 149 9.90 -4.89 20.71
C ALA A 149 9.09 -4.78 19.42
N VAL A 150 9.37 -3.78 18.56
CA VAL A 150 8.78 -3.66 17.22
C VAL A 150 9.30 -4.77 16.33
N LEU A 151 10.60 -5.02 16.33
CA LEU A 151 11.22 -6.08 15.54
C LEU A 151 10.67 -7.46 15.92
N GLU A 152 10.71 -7.82 17.21
CA GLU A 152 10.22 -9.12 17.70
C GLU A 152 8.74 -9.34 17.38
N SER A 153 7.89 -8.33 17.58
CA SER A 153 6.46 -8.44 17.24
C SER A 153 6.22 -8.56 15.73
N THR A 154 7.00 -7.87 14.92
CA THR A 154 6.88 -7.93 13.46
C THR A 154 7.36 -9.28 12.93
N LEU A 155 8.47 -9.81 13.44
CA LEU A 155 8.96 -11.15 13.08
C LEU A 155 7.95 -12.24 13.45
N SER A 156 7.37 -12.17 14.67
CA SER A 156 6.32 -13.11 15.08
C SER A 156 5.09 -13.04 14.18
N PHE A 157 4.70 -11.84 13.77
CA PHE A 157 3.60 -11.64 12.82
C PHE A 157 3.90 -12.25 11.45
N LEU A 158 5.09 -12.01 10.90
CA LEU A 158 5.49 -12.56 9.60
C LEU A 158 5.60 -14.09 9.66
N ASP A 159 6.10 -14.68 10.75
CA ASP A 159 6.14 -16.12 10.94
C ASP A 159 4.73 -16.74 10.88
N VAL A 160 3.75 -16.13 11.54
CA VAL A 160 2.34 -16.56 11.46
C VAL A 160 1.83 -16.49 10.02
N LEU A 161 2.04 -15.38 9.31
CA LEU A 161 1.60 -15.24 7.92
C LEU A 161 2.28 -16.25 6.98
N GLN A 162 3.58 -16.47 7.19
CA GLN A 162 4.34 -17.45 6.41
C GLN A 162 3.77 -18.85 6.57
N ARG A 163 3.50 -19.28 7.79
CA ARG A 163 2.96 -20.63 8.07
C ARG A 163 1.52 -20.81 7.60
N MET A 164 0.70 -19.79 7.76
CA MET A 164 -0.74 -19.89 7.49
C MET A 164 -1.14 -19.57 6.06
N MET A 165 -0.39 -18.70 5.36
CA MET A 165 -0.86 -18.11 4.11
C MET A 165 0.11 -18.29 2.95
N LEU A 166 1.43 -18.20 3.17
CA LEU A 166 2.40 -18.22 2.07
C LEU A 166 2.39 -19.57 1.34
N GLY A 167 2.12 -19.55 0.04
CA GLY A 167 2.04 -20.75 -0.79
C GLY A 167 0.84 -21.66 -0.51
N LYS A 168 -0.19 -21.17 0.17
CA LYS A 168 -1.44 -21.93 0.40
C LYS A 168 -2.48 -21.62 -0.66
N GLU A 169 -3.26 -22.60 -1.09
CA GLU A 169 -4.34 -22.45 -2.07
C GLU A 169 -5.43 -21.45 -1.62
N THR A 170 -5.60 -21.29 -0.30
CA THR A 170 -6.58 -20.37 0.29
C THR A 170 -6.10 -18.93 0.36
N SER A 171 -4.89 -18.63 -0.12
CA SER A 171 -4.27 -17.31 -0.06
C SER A 171 -3.59 -16.96 -1.37
N ARG A 172 -3.67 -15.68 -1.75
CA ARG A 172 -2.92 -15.13 -2.89
C ARG A 172 -1.46 -14.81 -2.56
N LEU A 173 -1.05 -14.93 -1.30
CA LEU A 173 0.24 -14.43 -0.81
C LEU A 173 1.42 -15.15 -1.46
N LYS A 174 2.19 -14.38 -2.24
CA LYS A 174 3.38 -14.81 -2.99
C LYS A 174 4.68 -14.44 -2.30
N GLY A 175 4.68 -13.37 -1.49
CA GLY A 175 5.89 -12.90 -0.83
C GLY A 175 5.66 -12.03 0.40
N LEU A 176 6.57 -12.17 1.36
CA LEU A 176 6.68 -11.39 2.58
C LEU A 176 8.07 -10.77 2.65
N TYR A 177 8.14 -9.45 2.85
CA TYR A 177 9.40 -8.72 2.84
C TYR A 177 9.51 -7.85 4.09
N LEU A 178 10.64 -7.96 4.77
CA LEU A 178 11.00 -7.13 5.92
C LEU A 178 12.01 -6.08 5.46
N PHE A 179 11.87 -4.83 5.92
CA PHE A 179 12.84 -3.78 5.62
C PHE A 179 12.93 -2.76 6.76
N TRP A 180 14.12 -2.18 6.89
CA TRP A 180 14.37 -1.14 7.87
C TRP A 180 13.69 0.17 7.46
N ASN A 181 12.94 0.78 8.39
CA ASN A 181 12.34 2.11 8.29
C ASN A 181 12.74 2.95 9.51
N GLN A 182 12.67 4.26 9.39
CA GLN A 182 13.06 5.20 10.45
C GLN A 182 14.51 4.98 10.93
N VAL A 183 15.41 4.68 9.97
CA VAL A 183 16.83 4.43 10.27
C VAL A 183 17.48 5.68 10.80
N ASP A 184 17.99 5.64 12.04
CA ASP A 184 18.80 6.71 12.62
C ASP A 184 20.28 6.29 12.56
N LYS A 185 21.11 7.12 11.86
CA LYS A 185 22.55 6.87 11.75
C LYS A 185 23.30 6.97 13.11
N ARG A 186 22.65 7.52 14.13
CA ARG A 186 23.19 7.63 15.50
C ARG A 186 22.90 6.38 16.33
N GLU A 187 22.08 5.46 15.82
CA GLU A 187 21.75 4.21 16.52
C GLU A 187 22.98 3.29 16.55
N THR A 188 23.41 2.92 17.75
CA THR A 188 24.61 2.11 18.01
C THR A 188 24.30 0.74 18.58
N SER A 189 23.03 0.34 18.62
CA SER A 189 22.61 -0.94 19.23
C SER A 189 23.07 -2.19 18.45
N GLY A 190 23.69 -2.03 17.29
CA GLY A 190 24.08 -3.13 16.39
C GLY A 190 22.90 -3.89 15.78
N LEU A 191 21.66 -3.39 15.93
CA LEU A 191 20.46 -4.02 15.36
C LEU A 191 20.44 -4.00 13.83
N TYR A 192 21.10 -3.01 13.22
CA TYR A 192 21.18 -2.90 11.75
C TYR A 192 22.23 -3.82 11.12
N GLU A 193 23.12 -4.42 11.94
CA GLU A 193 24.24 -5.25 11.45
C GLU A 193 23.91 -6.75 11.41
N LYS A 194 22.70 -7.13 11.80
CA LYS A 194 22.19 -8.50 11.81
C LYS A 194 21.11 -8.70 10.78
#